data_d55349b430cfa40e405d65991d6f28fd
#
_entry.id   d55349b430cfa40e405d65991d6f28fd
#
_cell.length_a   1.000
_cell.length_b   1.000
_cell.length_c   1.000
_cell.angle_alpha   90.00
_cell.angle_beta   90.00
_cell.angle_gamma   90.00
#
_symmetry.space_group_name_H-M   'P 1'
#
loop_
_entity.id
_entity.type
_entity.pdbx_description
1 polymer ?
#
loop_
_entity_poly.entity_id
_entity_poly.type
_entity_poly.pdbx_seq_one_letter_code
_entity_poly.pdbx_strand_id
1 'polypeptide(L)'
;MEKANVYFTDFHTVANGDGLAAKLKKLIRAAGIGQIDMEGKFAAIKMHFGELGNLSFLRPNYARAVADVVKELGGMPYLTDCNTLYPGSRKNALEHLYCAWENGFTPLTVGCPILIGDGLKGTDEVAVPVVGGEYVTEAKIGRAVMDADVFISLSHFKGHEMAGFGGAIKNIGMGCGSRAGKQEQHANGQPSVDESLCRGCRRCQKQCANNGLVFHEATHTMYVDPNHCVGCGRCVESCSFGALSFQSDAVCQLLNRRMAEYAKAVIDGRPNFHISLVMDISPNCDCHGENDVPILPDIGMFASFDPLALDQACVDACLAAEPMPGSQLARHLAEPGFVDHHDHFTNSTPESEWRSCLEHAEKIGLGTRSYQLIKI
;
A
#
# COMPACT_ATOMS: atom_id res chain seq x y z
N MET A 1 16.46 -3.23 22.42
CA MET A 1 15.03 -2.92 22.27
C MET A 1 14.23 -4.21 22.50
N GLU A 2 13.07 -4.11 23.09
CA GLU A 2 12.16 -5.24 23.25
C GLU A 2 11.63 -5.65 21.86
N LYS A 3 11.51 -6.96 21.63
CA LYS A 3 11.00 -7.47 20.35
C LYS A 3 9.50 -7.33 20.31
N ALA A 4 8.96 -6.82 19.19
CA ALA A 4 7.53 -6.83 18.96
C ALA A 4 7.02 -8.24 18.62
N ASN A 5 5.82 -8.59 19.07
CA ASN A 5 5.19 -9.85 18.71
C ASN A 5 4.51 -9.75 17.34
N VAL A 6 4.86 -10.63 16.43
CA VAL A 6 4.18 -10.81 15.14
C VAL A 6 3.60 -12.21 15.10
N TYR A 7 2.29 -12.31 14.97
CA TYR A 7 1.57 -13.57 14.88
C TYR A 7 1.39 -13.99 13.44
N PHE A 8 1.52 -15.29 13.19
CA PHE A 8 1.51 -15.86 11.84
C PHE A 8 0.66 -17.13 11.76
N THR A 9 -0.09 -17.29 10.68
CA THR A 9 -0.68 -18.54 10.23
C THR A 9 -0.57 -18.66 8.71
N ASP A 10 -0.28 -19.86 8.21
CA ASP A 10 -0.23 -20.13 6.78
C ASP A 10 -1.63 -20.24 6.14
N PHE A 11 -1.68 -20.47 4.81
CA PHE A 11 -2.91 -20.71 4.07
C PHE A 11 -3.32 -22.20 3.97
N HIS A 12 -2.59 -23.11 4.58
CA HIS A 12 -2.97 -24.52 4.55
C HIS A 12 -4.28 -24.77 5.31
N THR A 13 -5.18 -25.48 4.70
CA THR A 13 -6.44 -25.94 5.30
C THR A 13 -6.58 -27.44 5.10
N VAL A 14 -7.26 -28.10 6.05
CA VAL A 14 -7.52 -29.54 5.98
C VAL A 14 -9.02 -29.80 5.88
N ALA A 15 -9.41 -30.94 5.33
CA ALA A 15 -10.81 -31.33 5.25
C ALA A 15 -11.44 -31.34 6.66
N ASN A 16 -12.61 -30.73 6.79
CA ASN A 16 -13.34 -30.52 8.05
C ASN A 16 -12.63 -29.62 9.07
N GLY A 17 -11.54 -28.92 8.68
CA GLY A 17 -10.87 -27.91 9.48
C GLY A 17 -11.41 -26.52 9.24
N ASP A 18 -10.72 -25.53 9.84
CA ASP A 18 -11.07 -24.12 9.64
C ASP A 18 -10.76 -23.64 8.22
N GLY A 19 -11.70 -22.96 7.59
CA GLY A 19 -11.44 -22.21 6.37
C GLY A 19 -10.63 -20.93 6.64
N LEU A 20 -10.10 -20.30 5.59
CA LEU A 20 -9.18 -19.14 5.69
C LEU A 20 -9.75 -17.96 6.49
N ALA A 21 -11.03 -17.64 6.35
CA ALA A 21 -11.68 -16.58 7.14
C ALA A 21 -11.70 -16.90 8.64
N ALA A 22 -11.92 -18.17 9.01
CA ALA A 22 -11.87 -18.61 10.40
C ALA A 22 -10.44 -18.59 10.95
N LYS A 23 -9.45 -19.00 10.14
CA LYS A 23 -8.02 -18.88 10.50
C LYS A 23 -7.65 -17.44 10.75
N LEU A 24 -8.08 -16.49 9.90
CA LEU A 24 -7.85 -15.06 10.11
C LEU A 24 -8.47 -14.57 11.43
N LYS A 25 -9.73 -14.92 11.71
CA LYS A 25 -10.36 -14.57 13.00
C LYS A 25 -9.61 -15.14 14.20
N LYS A 26 -9.09 -16.36 14.11
CA LYS A 26 -8.24 -16.95 15.18
C LYS A 26 -6.92 -16.19 15.33
N LEU A 27 -6.25 -15.88 14.22
CA LEU A 27 -4.99 -15.13 14.21
C LEU A 27 -5.13 -13.79 14.94
N ILE A 28 -6.12 -12.97 14.56
CA ILE A 28 -6.26 -11.61 15.12
C ILE A 28 -6.69 -11.64 16.59
N ARG A 29 -7.45 -12.65 17.01
CA ARG A 29 -7.75 -12.85 18.44
C ARG A 29 -6.52 -13.29 19.23
N ALA A 30 -5.75 -14.24 18.71
CA ALA A 30 -4.50 -14.69 19.34
C ALA A 30 -3.47 -13.56 19.40
N ALA A 31 -3.43 -12.69 18.38
CA ALA A 31 -2.58 -11.51 18.36
C ALA A 31 -3.02 -10.40 19.34
N GLY A 32 -4.17 -10.57 19.99
CA GLY A 32 -4.57 -9.72 21.11
C GLY A 32 -5.47 -8.54 20.76
N ILE A 33 -6.15 -8.52 19.59
CA ILE A 33 -7.08 -7.43 19.21
C ILE A 33 -8.13 -7.15 20.30
N GLY A 34 -8.52 -8.17 21.07
CA GLY A 34 -9.46 -8.03 22.20
C GLY A 34 -8.93 -7.22 23.39
N GLN A 35 -7.66 -6.80 23.41
CA GLN A 35 -7.11 -5.88 24.39
C GLN A 35 -7.53 -4.43 24.13
N ILE A 36 -7.99 -4.13 22.90
CA ILE A 36 -8.54 -2.82 22.55
C ILE A 36 -9.97 -2.76 23.07
N ASP A 37 -10.26 -1.76 23.88
CA ASP A 37 -11.64 -1.42 24.23
C ASP A 37 -12.36 -0.88 22.99
N MET A 38 -13.27 -1.69 22.43
CA MET A 38 -14.02 -1.35 21.22
C MET A 38 -15.50 -1.04 21.49
N GLU A 39 -15.99 -1.22 22.73
CA GLU A 39 -17.41 -1.07 23.04
C GLU A 39 -17.93 0.32 22.66
N GLY A 40 -18.91 0.37 21.77
CA GLY A 40 -19.52 1.61 21.28
C GLY A 40 -18.61 2.53 20.45
N LYS A 41 -17.42 2.08 20.04
CA LYS A 41 -16.43 2.90 19.33
C LYS A 41 -16.46 2.71 17.81
N PHE A 42 -16.22 3.78 17.07
CA PHE A 42 -15.99 3.73 15.64
C PHE A 42 -14.62 3.10 15.33
N ALA A 43 -14.61 2.04 14.52
CA ALA A 43 -13.40 1.35 14.12
C ALA A 43 -13.20 1.45 12.60
N ALA A 44 -12.22 2.23 12.16
CA ALA A 44 -11.84 2.34 10.78
C ALA A 44 -10.99 1.12 10.37
N ILE A 45 -11.48 0.33 9.42
CA ILE A 45 -10.72 -0.75 8.79
C ILE A 45 -10.19 -0.21 7.47
N LYS A 46 -8.92 0.17 7.44
CA LYS A 46 -8.25 0.70 6.25
C LYS A 46 -7.76 -0.43 5.36
N MET A 47 -8.21 -0.45 4.14
CA MET A 47 -7.71 -1.36 3.12
C MET A 47 -7.75 -0.72 1.73
N HIS A 48 -7.15 -1.37 0.75
CA HIS A 48 -7.24 -1.02 -0.66
C HIS A 48 -8.32 -1.85 -1.34
N PHE A 49 -9.21 -1.21 -2.11
CA PHE A 49 -10.32 -1.90 -2.76
C PHE A 49 -9.97 -2.49 -4.15
N GLY A 50 -8.71 -2.33 -4.60
CA GLY A 50 -8.29 -2.66 -5.97
C GLY A 50 -8.65 -1.58 -6.99
N GLU A 51 -7.86 -1.43 -8.05
CA GLU A 51 -8.24 -0.65 -9.24
C GLU A 51 -9.02 -1.57 -10.19
N LEU A 52 -9.92 -1.01 -11.01
CA LEU A 52 -10.68 -1.82 -11.97
C LEU A 52 -9.75 -2.55 -12.95
N GLY A 53 -9.99 -3.84 -13.15
CA GLY A 53 -9.18 -4.73 -13.96
C GLY A 53 -8.13 -5.52 -13.18
N ASN A 54 -7.71 -5.06 -12.00
CA ASN A 54 -6.86 -5.82 -11.09
C ASN A 54 -7.69 -6.90 -10.38
N LEU A 55 -7.16 -8.12 -10.28
CA LEU A 55 -7.80 -9.23 -9.57
C LEU A 55 -6.90 -9.81 -8.46
N SER A 56 -5.74 -9.22 -8.20
CA SER A 56 -4.83 -9.64 -7.12
C SER A 56 -5.13 -8.98 -5.77
N PHE A 57 -6.06 -8.03 -5.70
CA PHE A 57 -6.42 -7.37 -4.44
C PHE A 57 -7.06 -8.35 -3.44
N LEU A 58 -7.02 -8.00 -2.15
CA LEU A 58 -7.60 -8.83 -1.09
C LEU A 58 -9.12 -8.99 -1.27
N ARG A 59 -9.59 -10.21 -1.17
CA ARG A 59 -11.01 -10.56 -1.33
C ARG A 59 -11.88 -9.97 -0.21
N PRO A 60 -13.11 -9.53 -0.50
CA PRO A 60 -14.04 -8.96 0.50
C PRO A 60 -14.29 -9.87 1.73
N ASN A 61 -14.13 -11.18 1.56
CA ASN A 61 -14.27 -12.17 2.62
C ASN A 61 -13.31 -11.95 3.81
N TYR A 62 -12.10 -11.48 3.55
CA TYR A 62 -11.13 -11.15 4.60
C TYR A 62 -11.54 -9.90 5.36
N ALA A 63 -12.01 -8.87 4.64
CA ALA A 63 -12.58 -7.67 5.27
C ALA A 63 -13.78 -8.00 6.16
N ARG A 64 -14.67 -8.90 5.69
CA ARG A 64 -15.81 -9.40 6.47
C ARG A 64 -15.34 -10.07 7.75
N ALA A 65 -14.32 -10.92 7.70
CA ALA A 65 -13.81 -11.60 8.88
C ALA A 65 -13.31 -10.62 9.95
N VAL A 66 -12.61 -9.54 9.53
CA VAL A 66 -12.15 -8.49 10.46
C VAL A 66 -13.34 -7.69 11.02
N ALA A 67 -14.28 -7.26 10.17
CA ALA A 67 -15.46 -6.52 10.59
C ALA A 67 -16.33 -7.31 11.59
N ASP A 68 -16.47 -8.62 11.38
CA ASP A 68 -17.20 -9.49 12.32
C ASP A 68 -16.54 -9.51 13.70
N VAL A 69 -15.19 -9.62 13.77
CA VAL A 69 -14.47 -9.60 15.07
C VAL A 69 -14.63 -8.26 15.77
N VAL A 70 -14.55 -7.15 15.04
CA VAL A 70 -14.79 -5.82 15.63
C VAL A 70 -16.18 -5.72 16.23
N LYS A 71 -17.21 -6.22 15.52
CA LYS A 71 -18.60 -6.25 16.04
C LYS A 71 -18.77 -7.15 17.25
N GLU A 72 -18.13 -8.33 17.26
CA GLU A 72 -18.13 -9.24 18.39
C GLU A 72 -17.50 -8.62 19.65
N LEU A 73 -16.60 -7.62 19.46
CA LEU A 73 -15.99 -6.82 20.54
C LEU A 73 -16.78 -5.55 20.86
N GLY A 74 -18.02 -5.40 20.32
CA GLY A 74 -18.90 -4.26 20.59
C GLY A 74 -18.60 -3.01 19.75
N GLY A 75 -17.65 -3.05 18.81
CA GLY A 75 -17.26 -1.93 17.96
C GLY A 75 -18.19 -1.69 16.77
N MET A 76 -18.14 -0.50 16.21
CA MET A 76 -18.84 -0.09 15.00
C MET A 76 -17.84 0.01 13.81
N PRO A 77 -17.58 -1.10 13.08
CA PRO A 77 -16.63 -1.09 11.98
C PRO A 77 -17.18 -0.41 10.74
N TYR A 78 -16.29 0.21 9.99
CA TYR A 78 -16.49 0.60 8.60
C TYR A 78 -15.20 0.38 7.80
N LEU A 79 -15.32 0.06 6.51
CA LEU A 79 -14.18 0.02 5.59
C LEU A 79 -13.91 1.42 5.06
N THR A 80 -12.62 1.74 4.87
CA THR A 80 -12.22 3.04 4.33
C THR A 80 -10.97 2.95 3.47
N ASP A 81 -10.88 3.85 2.50
CA ASP A 81 -9.72 4.25 1.73
C ASP A 81 -9.87 5.73 1.34
N CYS A 82 -8.80 6.40 0.90
CA CYS A 82 -8.85 7.76 0.40
C CYS A 82 -8.64 7.81 -1.13
N ASN A 83 -9.19 8.85 -1.75
CA ASN A 83 -9.14 9.06 -3.20
C ASN A 83 -7.71 9.14 -3.74
N THR A 84 -7.54 8.85 -5.03
CA THR A 84 -6.23 8.80 -5.69
C THR A 84 -5.87 10.10 -6.42
N LEU A 85 -4.58 10.29 -6.73
CA LEU A 85 -4.08 11.42 -7.53
C LEU A 85 -4.11 11.15 -9.03
N TYR A 86 -3.90 9.88 -9.43
CA TYR A 86 -3.72 9.47 -10.81
C TYR A 86 -5.06 9.22 -11.52
N PRO A 87 -5.08 9.16 -12.86
CA PRO A 87 -6.25 8.70 -13.61
C PRO A 87 -6.55 7.25 -13.26
N GLY A 88 -7.80 6.98 -12.94
CA GLY A 88 -8.27 5.66 -12.55
C GLY A 88 -9.70 5.76 -12.03
N SER A 89 -10.18 4.65 -11.49
CA SER A 89 -11.58 4.53 -11.04
C SER A 89 -11.80 5.00 -9.60
N ARG A 90 -10.78 5.59 -8.94
CA ARG A 90 -10.83 5.96 -7.52
C ARG A 90 -10.44 7.41 -7.25
N LYS A 91 -10.65 8.31 -8.23
CA LYS A 91 -10.23 9.73 -8.14
C LYS A 91 -11.21 10.63 -7.39
N ASN A 92 -12.44 10.19 -7.14
CA ASN A 92 -13.45 10.85 -6.32
C ASN A 92 -14.33 9.79 -5.64
N ALA A 93 -15.06 10.16 -4.59
CA ALA A 93 -15.78 9.19 -3.77
C ALA A 93 -16.84 8.38 -4.54
N LEU A 94 -17.49 8.94 -5.55
CA LEU A 94 -18.53 8.23 -6.31
C LEU A 94 -17.89 7.12 -7.16
N GLU A 95 -16.87 7.50 -7.95
CA GLU A 95 -16.12 6.53 -8.77
C GLU A 95 -15.42 5.49 -7.88
N HIS A 96 -14.86 5.92 -6.74
CA HIS A 96 -14.17 5.05 -5.79
C HIS A 96 -15.13 4.00 -5.18
N LEU A 97 -16.34 4.40 -4.80
CA LEU A 97 -17.36 3.47 -4.33
C LEU A 97 -17.82 2.52 -5.43
N TYR A 98 -18.01 3.01 -6.67
CA TYR A 98 -18.32 2.15 -7.80
C TYR A 98 -17.23 1.12 -8.05
N CYS A 99 -15.97 1.54 -8.04
CA CYS A 99 -14.82 0.64 -8.15
C CYS A 99 -14.84 -0.43 -7.05
N ALA A 100 -15.06 -0.03 -5.80
CA ALA A 100 -15.18 -0.96 -4.68
C ALA A 100 -16.33 -1.96 -4.89
N TRP A 101 -17.49 -1.51 -5.37
CA TRP A 101 -18.64 -2.39 -5.61
C TRP A 101 -18.39 -3.38 -6.74
N GLU A 102 -17.79 -2.96 -7.85
CA GLU A 102 -17.44 -3.84 -8.96
C GLU A 102 -16.39 -4.88 -8.53
N ASN A 103 -15.50 -4.53 -7.61
CA ASN A 103 -14.54 -5.44 -6.99
C ASN A 103 -15.15 -6.27 -5.83
N GLY A 104 -16.48 -6.19 -5.64
CA GLY A 104 -17.23 -7.03 -4.70
C GLY A 104 -17.31 -6.50 -3.27
N PHE A 105 -16.78 -5.31 -2.98
CA PHE A 105 -16.90 -4.66 -1.67
C PHE A 105 -18.20 -3.89 -1.58
N THR A 106 -19.20 -4.49 -0.93
CA THR A 106 -20.50 -3.86 -0.62
C THR A 106 -20.80 -4.02 0.86
N PRO A 107 -21.67 -3.21 1.46
CA PRO A 107 -22.09 -3.40 2.85
C PRO A 107 -22.64 -4.82 3.12
N LEU A 108 -23.21 -5.47 2.12
CA LEU A 108 -23.73 -6.87 2.23
C LEU A 108 -22.60 -7.89 2.29
N THR A 109 -21.58 -7.73 1.43
CA THR A 109 -20.46 -8.68 1.34
C THR A 109 -19.48 -8.52 2.50
N VAL A 110 -19.16 -7.28 2.88
CA VAL A 110 -18.18 -6.99 3.95
C VAL A 110 -18.81 -6.84 5.34
N GLY A 111 -20.15 -6.75 5.41
CA GLY A 111 -20.88 -6.70 6.66
C GLY A 111 -20.81 -5.38 7.42
N CYS A 112 -20.29 -4.32 6.86
CA CYS A 112 -20.22 -2.98 7.48
C CYS A 112 -20.30 -1.89 6.41
N PRO A 113 -20.58 -0.62 6.77
CA PRO A 113 -20.53 0.51 5.84
C PRO A 113 -19.16 0.68 5.18
N ILE A 114 -19.14 1.35 4.03
CA ILE A 114 -17.91 1.76 3.32
C ILE A 114 -17.93 3.29 3.21
N LEU A 115 -16.89 3.94 3.69
CA LEU A 115 -16.74 5.40 3.66
C LEU A 115 -15.44 5.76 2.96
N ILE A 116 -15.49 6.75 2.06
CA ILE A 116 -14.28 7.30 1.47
C ILE A 116 -13.73 8.37 2.41
N GLY A 117 -12.53 8.14 2.92
CA GLY A 117 -11.96 8.81 4.10
C GLY A 117 -11.72 10.31 3.93
N ASP A 118 -11.49 10.79 2.70
CA ASP A 118 -11.18 12.18 2.37
C ASP A 118 -12.32 12.88 1.59
N GLY A 119 -13.55 12.35 1.71
CA GLY A 119 -14.77 12.95 1.17
C GLY A 119 -14.90 12.91 -0.34
N LEU A 120 -15.88 13.68 -0.88
CA LEU A 120 -16.29 13.59 -2.27
C LEU A 120 -15.16 13.84 -3.27
N LYS A 121 -14.31 14.83 -3.02
CA LYS A 121 -13.26 15.28 -3.94
C LYS A 121 -11.84 15.00 -3.44
N GLY A 122 -11.69 14.30 -2.33
CA GLY A 122 -10.39 14.07 -1.71
C GLY A 122 -9.83 15.28 -0.94
N THR A 123 -10.70 16.18 -0.52
CA THR A 123 -10.36 17.46 0.13
C THR A 123 -10.89 17.58 1.56
N ASP A 124 -11.61 16.57 2.05
CA ASP A 124 -12.05 16.53 3.44
C ASP A 124 -10.94 15.90 4.29
N GLU A 125 -10.12 16.78 4.86
CA GLU A 125 -8.87 16.39 5.53
C GLU A 125 -8.71 17.08 6.87
N VAL A 126 -7.81 16.54 7.67
CA VAL A 126 -7.32 17.14 8.92
C VAL A 126 -5.79 17.15 8.87
N ALA A 127 -5.19 18.26 9.27
CA ALA A 127 -3.75 18.37 9.48
C ALA A 127 -3.39 17.75 10.83
N VAL A 128 -2.51 16.75 10.82
CA VAL A 128 -2.08 16.01 12.00
C VAL A 128 -0.58 16.24 12.18
N PRO A 129 -0.13 16.82 13.31
CA PRO A 129 1.29 17.01 13.59
C PRO A 129 2.06 15.68 13.58
N VAL A 130 3.23 15.67 12.93
CA VAL A 130 4.13 14.51 12.90
C VAL A 130 5.22 14.70 13.97
N VAL A 131 5.00 14.10 15.12
CA VAL A 131 5.96 14.20 16.24
C VAL A 131 7.25 13.44 15.88
N GLY A 132 8.37 14.17 15.81
CA GLY A 132 9.66 13.61 15.42
C GLY A 132 9.83 13.41 13.91
N GLY A 133 8.92 13.95 13.08
CA GLY A 133 9.06 13.97 11.62
C GLY A 133 10.22 14.85 11.16
N GLU A 134 10.88 14.44 10.09
CA GLU A 134 12.03 15.16 9.49
C GLU A 134 11.66 15.79 8.13
N TYR A 135 10.64 15.24 7.46
CA TYR A 135 10.24 15.62 6.09
C TYR A 135 8.82 16.18 6.03
N VAL A 136 7.99 15.89 7.03
CA VAL A 136 6.59 16.32 7.12
C VAL A 136 6.37 16.91 8.51
N THR A 137 5.94 18.16 8.57
CA THR A 137 5.58 18.82 9.85
C THR A 137 4.16 18.44 10.26
N GLU A 138 3.22 18.47 9.31
CA GLU A 138 1.81 18.14 9.51
C GLU A 138 1.32 17.28 8.33
N ALA A 139 0.86 16.07 8.63
CA ALA A 139 0.31 15.16 7.64
C ALA A 139 -1.16 15.50 7.34
N LYS A 140 -1.53 15.56 6.07
CA LYS A 140 -2.89 15.81 5.61
C LYS A 140 -3.62 14.48 5.44
N ILE A 141 -4.40 14.10 6.44
CA ILE A 141 -5.07 12.79 6.53
C ILE A 141 -6.57 12.95 6.28
N GLY A 142 -7.17 11.98 5.58
CA GLY A 142 -8.62 11.95 5.38
C GLY A 142 -9.38 12.01 6.70
N ARG A 143 -10.35 12.93 6.82
CA ARG A 143 -11.06 13.21 8.06
C ARG A 143 -11.72 11.98 8.65
N ALA A 144 -12.47 11.22 7.86
CA ALA A 144 -13.17 10.04 8.38
C ALA A 144 -12.21 8.96 8.92
N VAL A 145 -10.94 8.95 8.49
CA VAL A 145 -9.91 8.09 9.08
C VAL A 145 -9.55 8.55 10.48
N MET A 146 -9.45 9.87 10.69
CA MET A 146 -9.03 10.44 11.99
C MET A 146 -10.17 10.55 12.99
N ASP A 147 -11.43 10.62 12.52
CA ASP A 147 -12.62 10.65 13.39
C ASP A 147 -12.91 9.28 14.04
N ALA A 148 -12.26 8.20 13.60
CA ALA A 148 -12.40 6.88 14.23
C ALA A 148 -11.66 6.82 15.57
N ASP A 149 -12.27 6.17 16.56
CA ASP A 149 -11.66 5.91 17.86
C ASP A 149 -10.56 4.83 17.80
N VAL A 150 -10.75 3.84 16.92
CA VAL A 150 -9.83 2.71 16.70
C VAL A 150 -9.45 2.62 15.23
N PHE A 151 -8.18 2.40 14.98
CA PHE A 151 -7.67 2.22 13.62
C PHE A 151 -7.17 0.78 13.39
N ILE A 152 -7.63 0.15 12.31
CA ILE A 152 -7.19 -1.19 11.91
C ILE A 152 -6.70 -1.12 10.46
N SER A 153 -5.47 -1.55 10.17
CA SER A 153 -5.02 -1.74 8.80
C SER A 153 -5.19 -3.20 8.38
N LEU A 154 -5.87 -3.42 7.25
CA LEU A 154 -5.92 -4.71 6.56
C LEU A 154 -5.17 -4.55 5.25
N SER A 155 -3.97 -5.09 5.19
CA SER A 155 -3.01 -4.81 4.13
C SER A 155 -2.78 -6.02 3.24
N HIS A 156 -2.80 -5.81 1.94
CA HIS A 156 -2.27 -6.73 0.95
C HIS A 156 -0.76 -6.48 0.82
N PHE A 157 0.05 -7.51 1.06
CA PHE A 157 1.50 -7.41 0.90
C PHE A 157 1.91 -7.87 -0.49
N LYS A 158 2.48 -6.99 -1.31
CA LYS A 158 2.82 -7.20 -2.73
C LYS A 158 3.91 -6.25 -3.20
N GLY A 159 4.40 -6.44 -4.42
CA GLY A 159 5.35 -5.53 -5.07
C GLY A 159 4.83 -4.10 -5.27
N HIS A 160 5.74 -3.18 -5.52
CA HIS A 160 5.45 -1.79 -5.82
C HIS A 160 6.60 -1.11 -6.56
N GLU A 161 6.30 -0.37 -7.60
CA GLU A 161 7.20 0.25 -8.57
C GLU A 161 8.19 1.27 -8.01
N MET A 162 7.88 1.92 -6.88
CA MET A 162 8.77 2.90 -6.24
C MET A 162 9.20 2.47 -4.84
N ALA A 163 8.27 1.93 -4.06
CA ALA A 163 8.49 1.59 -2.66
C ALA A 163 9.00 0.16 -2.45
N GLY A 164 9.34 -0.57 -3.52
CA GLY A 164 9.74 -1.97 -3.50
C GLY A 164 8.58 -2.91 -3.18
N PHE A 165 7.92 -2.70 -2.05
CA PHE A 165 6.68 -3.40 -1.71
C PHE A 165 5.63 -2.47 -1.10
N GLY A 166 4.38 -2.91 -1.11
CA GLY A 166 3.29 -2.30 -0.36
C GLY A 166 2.86 -3.21 0.76
N GLY A 167 3.02 -2.76 2.00
CA GLY A 167 2.61 -3.44 3.23
C GLY A 167 1.75 -2.54 4.12
N ALA A 168 1.82 -2.74 5.45
CA ALA A 168 1.05 -1.99 6.42
C ALA A 168 1.42 -0.49 6.42
N ILE A 169 2.71 -0.14 6.46
CA ILE A 169 3.16 1.27 6.47
C ILE A 169 2.65 2.02 5.24
N LYS A 170 2.75 1.42 4.05
CA LYS A 170 2.23 2.04 2.83
C LYS A 170 0.70 2.15 2.84
N ASN A 171 0.00 1.11 3.27
CA ASN A 171 -1.46 1.12 3.37
C ASN A 171 -1.96 2.20 4.33
N ILE A 172 -1.23 2.45 5.41
CA ILE A 172 -1.53 3.50 6.39
C ILE A 172 -1.10 4.87 5.82
N GLY A 173 0.19 5.08 5.56
CA GLY A 173 0.75 6.40 5.23
C GLY A 173 0.23 6.96 3.92
N MET A 174 0.45 6.25 2.80
CA MET A 174 -0.05 6.69 1.49
C MET A 174 -1.57 6.55 1.42
N GLY A 175 -2.11 5.44 1.93
CA GLY A 175 -3.53 5.13 1.82
C GLY A 175 -4.45 6.09 2.56
N CYS A 176 -4.09 6.55 3.76
CA CYS A 176 -4.90 7.47 4.57
C CYS A 176 -4.67 8.95 4.23
N GLY A 177 -3.60 9.29 3.50
CA GLY A 177 -3.38 10.66 3.01
C GLY A 177 -4.54 11.13 2.14
N SER A 178 -5.00 12.37 2.34
CA SER A 178 -5.89 13.06 1.40
C SER A 178 -5.22 13.22 0.04
N ARG A 179 -5.93 13.76 -0.96
CA ARG A 179 -5.28 14.08 -2.25
C ARG A 179 -4.10 15.03 -2.08
N ALA A 180 -4.23 16.07 -1.23
CA ALA A 180 -3.12 16.98 -0.93
C ALA A 180 -2.00 16.26 -0.16
N GLY A 181 -2.34 15.37 0.77
CA GLY A 181 -1.36 14.55 1.48
C GLY A 181 -0.61 13.58 0.56
N LYS A 182 -1.31 12.92 -0.37
CA LYS A 182 -0.65 12.09 -1.37
C LYS A 182 0.28 12.90 -2.28
N GLN A 183 -0.14 14.11 -2.67
CA GLN A 183 0.69 15.02 -3.45
C GLN A 183 1.96 15.43 -2.70
N GLU A 184 1.86 15.72 -1.40
CA GLU A 184 3.02 16.04 -0.56
C GLU A 184 3.99 14.86 -0.44
N GLN A 185 3.48 13.65 -0.25
CA GLN A 185 4.31 12.45 -0.20
C GLN A 185 5.07 12.21 -1.52
N HIS A 186 4.44 12.46 -2.67
CA HIS A 186 5.05 12.36 -4.00
C HIS A 186 5.84 13.61 -4.43
N ALA A 187 5.82 14.70 -3.68
CA ALA A 187 6.52 15.92 -4.05
C ALA A 187 8.02 15.67 -4.24
N ASN A 188 8.60 16.24 -5.30
CA ASN A 188 9.96 16.04 -5.80
C ASN A 188 10.20 14.71 -6.53
N GLY A 189 9.16 13.87 -6.74
CA GLY A 189 9.19 12.66 -7.56
C GLY A 189 8.94 12.92 -9.05
N GLN A 190 9.26 14.12 -9.55
CA GLN A 190 9.06 14.43 -10.97
C GLN A 190 10.08 13.67 -11.82
N PRO A 191 9.63 12.89 -12.82
CA PRO A 191 10.54 12.16 -13.69
C PRO A 191 11.21 13.11 -14.69
N SER A 192 12.33 12.66 -15.23
CA SER A 192 12.99 13.27 -16.40
C SER A 192 12.68 12.48 -17.66
N VAL A 193 12.80 13.13 -18.81
CA VAL A 193 12.68 12.49 -20.13
C VAL A 193 14.07 12.44 -20.77
N ASP A 194 14.51 11.23 -21.13
CA ASP A 194 15.65 11.06 -22.04
C ASP A 194 15.15 11.20 -23.47
N GLU A 195 15.45 12.34 -24.09
CA GLU A 195 14.99 12.65 -25.45
C GLU A 195 15.56 11.67 -26.50
N SER A 196 16.73 11.07 -26.25
CA SER A 196 17.36 10.12 -27.17
C SER A 196 16.57 8.80 -27.25
N LEU A 197 15.92 8.41 -26.17
CA LEU A 197 15.08 7.21 -26.08
C LEU A 197 13.62 7.51 -26.39
N CYS A 198 13.18 8.77 -26.25
CA CYS A 198 11.79 9.15 -26.46
C CYS A 198 11.38 9.01 -27.93
N ARG A 199 10.29 8.31 -28.19
CA ARG A 199 9.71 8.09 -29.54
C ARG A 199 8.47 8.96 -29.81
N GLY A 200 8.11 9.88 -28.93
CA GLY A 200 6.97 10.75 -29.08
C GLY A 200 5.61 10.04 -29.19
N CYS A 201 5.51 8.80 -28.71
CA CYS A 201 4.30 7.97 -28.84
C CYS A 201 3.13 8.45 -27.98
N ARG A 202 3.33 9.41 -27.08
CA ARG A 202 2.33 10.04 -26.19
C ARG A 202 1.58 9.09 -25.26
N ARG A 203 2.05 7.84 -25.08
CA ARG A 203 1.43 6.88 -24.15
C ARG A 203 1.46 7.42 -22.72
N CYS A 204 2.58 7.94 -22.27
CA CYS A 204 2.75 8.58 -20.96
C CYS A 204 1.82 9.78 -20.74
N GLN A 205 1.56 10.58 -21.79
CA GLN A 205 0.64 11.71 -21.72
C GLN A 205 -0.79 11.27 -21.42
N LYS A 206 -1.23 10.13 -22.00
CA LYS A 206 -2.57 9.57 -21.74
C LYS A 206 -2.73 9.07 -20.30
N GLN A 207 -1.62 8.73 -19.63
CA GLN A 207 -1.62 8.30 -18.24
C GLN A 207 -1.53 9.47 -17.24
N CYS A 208 -1.33 10.69 -17.72
CA CYS A 208 -1.16 11.85 -16.86
C CYS A 208 -2.49 12.57 -16.58
N ALA A 209 -3.01 12.42 -15.34
CA ALA A 209 -4.24 13.09 -14.90
C ALA A 209 -4.12 14.61 -14.80
N ASN A 210 -2.89 15.11 -14.63
CA ASN A 210 -2.62 16.52 -14.29
C ASN A 210 -2.03 17.30 -15.47
N ASN A 211 -2.03 16.72 -16.68
CA ASN A 211 -1.42 17.33 -17.88
C ASN A 211 0.06 17.70 -17.71
N GLY A 212 0.77 17.03 -16.79
CA GLY A 212 2.18 17.28 -16.53
C GLY A 212 3.13 16.71 -17.58
N LEU A 213 2.62 16.01 -18.61
CA LEU A 213 3.39 15.51 -19.76
C LEU A 213 2.95 16.29 -21.02
N VAL A 214 3.86 17.05 -21.57
CA VAL A 214 3.62 17.89 -22.74
C VAL A 214 4.43 17.41 -23.94
N PHE A 215 3.83 17.35 -25.11
CA PHE A 215 4.51 16.97 -26.34
C PHE A 215 5.18 18.18 -26.98
N HIS A 216 6.45 18.02 -27.32
CA HIS A 216 7.24 19.05 -27.99
C HIS A 216 7.27 18.78 -29.50
N GLU A 217 6.54 19.56 -30.28
CA GLU A 217 6.35 19.31 -31.72
C GLU A 217 7.67 19.40 -32.52
N ALA A 218 8.60 20.29 -32.13
CA ALA A 218 9.84 20.46 -32.87
C ALA A 218 10.83 19.31 -32.71
N THR A 219 10.90 18.69 -31.52
CA THR A 219 11.81 17.56 -31.22
C THR A 219 11.12 16.22 -31.38
N HIS A 220 9.79 16.19 -31.51
CA HIS A 220 8.95 15.00 -31.44
C HIS A 220 9.18 14.17 -30.17
N THR A 221 9.47 14.84 -29.04
CA THR A 221 9.67 14.21 -27.73
C THR A 221 8.65 14.70 -26.72
N MET A 222 8.58 14.04 -25.58
CA MET A 222 7.80 14.51 -24.42
C MET A 222 8.71 15.32 -23.50
N TYR A 223 8.13 16.26 -22.73
CA TYR A 223 8.78 16.85 -21.58
C TYR A 223 7.84 16.89 -20.38
N VAL A 224 8.41 16.96 -19.18
CA VAL A 224 7.66 17.06 -17.93
C VAL A 224 7.50 18.54 -17.56
N ASP A 225 6.26 19.02 -17.46
CA ASP A 225 5.96 20.34 -16.94
C ASP A 225 5.94 20.30 -15.41
N PRO A 226 6.94 20.91 -14.73
CA PRO A 226 7.05 20.86 -13.28
C PRO A 226 5.88 21.54 -12.54
N ASN A 227 5.17 22.47 -13.20
CA ASN A 227 4.04 23.17 -12.58
C ASN A 227 2.78 22.30 -12.52
N HIS A 228 2.67 21.29 -13.37
CA HIS A 228 1.53 20.38 -13.45
C HIS A 228 1.87 18.97 -12.97
N CYS A 229 3.16 18.60 -12.96
CA CYS A 229 3.58 17.26 -12.53
C CYS A 229 3.53 17.11 -11.01
N VAL A 230 2.76 16.14 -10.54
CA VAL A 230 2.63 15.79 -9.11
C VAL A 230 3.57 14.66 -8.66
N GLY A 231 4.45 14.15 -9.54
CA GLY A 231 5.43 13.13 -9.20
C GLY A 231 4.88 11.71 -8.99
N CYS A 232 3.67 11.39 -9.46
CA CYS A 232 3.02 10.09 -9.18
C CYS A 232 3.65 8.87 -9.85
N GLY A 233 4.59 9.03 -10.80
CA GLY A 233 5.35 7.95 -11.44
C GLY A 233 4.68 7.20 -12.58
N ARG A 234 3.36 7.27 -12.76
CA ARG A 234 2.61 6.50 -13.77
C ARG A 234 3.14 6.58 -15.20
N CYS A 235 3.70 7.72 -15.58
CA CYS A 235 4.28 7.91 -16.90
C CYS A 235 5.58 7.11 -17.09
N VAL A 236 6.34 6.89 -16.01
CA VAL A 236 7.58 6.08 -16.05
C VAL A 236 7.23 4.65 -16.40
N GLU A 237 6.29 4.04 -15.67
CA GLU A 237 5.82 2.67 -15.90
C GLU A 237 5.23 2.46 -17.30
N SER A 238 4.52 3.46 -17.82
CA SER A 238 3.88 3.37 -19.14
C SER A 238 4.86 3.49 -20.30
N CYS A 239 6.13 3.80 -20.04
CA CYS A 239 7.13 4.05 -21.06
C CYS A 239 7.86 2.78 -21.50
N SER A 240 7.36 2.10 -22.53
CA SER A 240 8.00 0.89 -23.10
C SER A 240 9.39 1.12 -23.69
N PHE A 241 9.88 2.35 -23.76
CA PHE A 241 11.18 2.69 -24.32
C PHE A 241 12.19 3.11 -23.24
N GLY A 242 11.81 3.08 -21.95
CA GLY A 242 12.67 3.52 -20.86
C GLY A 242 13.07 5.00 -20.91
N ALA A 243 12.35 5.82 -21.70
CA ALA A 243 12.67 7.23 -21.88
C ALA A 243 12.28 8.12 -20.70
N LEU A 244 11.50 7.60 -19.77
CA LEU A 244 11.09 8.29 -18.54
C LEU A 244 11.68 7.56 -17.36
N SER A 245 12.40 8.28 -16.51
CA SER A 245 13.00 7.74 -15.29
C SER A 245 12.95 8.78 -14.16
N PHE A 246 13.03 8.32 -12.93
CA PHE A 246 13.27 9.22 -11.80
C PHE A 246 14.71 9.71 -11.82
N GLN A 247 14.90 10.96 -11.39
CA GLN A 247 16.24 11.61 -11.47
C GLN A 247 17.28 10.99 -10.54
N SER A 248 16.87 10.25 -9.51
CA SER A 248 17.76 9.53 -8.59
C SER A 248 16.97 8.60 -7.66
N ASP A 249 17.64 7.62 -7.05
CA ASP A 249 17.14 6.76 -5.96
C ASP A 249 16.61 7.58 -4.77
N ALA A 250 17.12 8.80 -4.59
CA ALA A 250 16.66 9.73 -3.57
C ALA A 250 15.15 10.04 -3.65
N VAL A 251 14.53 9.91 -4.82
CA VAL A 251 13.08 10.12 -4.99
C VAL A 251 12.29 9.01 -4.30
N CYS A 252 12.65 7.75 -4.52
CA CYS A 252 12.00 6.60 -3.88
C CYS A 252 12.23 6.63 -2.36
N GLN A 253 13.44 6.96 -1.93
CA GLN A 253 13.76 7.10 -0.52
C GLN A 253 12.96 8.22 0.16
N LEU A 254 12.78 9.37 -0.51
CA LEU A 254 12.02 10.49 0.05
C LEU A 254 10.53 10.14 0.17
N LEU A 255 9.96 9.49 -0.85
CA LEU A 255 8.60 8.95 -0.80
C LEU A 255 8.43 7.99 0.40
N ASN A 256 9.35 7.04 0.54
CA ASN A 256 9.35 6.06 1.61
C ASN A 256 9.40 6.68 3.01
N ARG A 257 10.27 7.66 3.22
CA ARG A 257 10.39 8.38 4.49
C ARG A 257 9.12 9.16 4.83
N ARG A 258 8.56 9.87 3.85
CA ARG A 258 7.28 10.59 4.02
C ARG A 258 6.12 9.64 4.31
N MET A 259 6.07 8.47 3.65
CA MET A 259 5.05 7.45 3.95
C MET A 259 5.13 6.97 5.41
N ALA A 260 6.34 6.74 5.93
CA ALA A 260 6.53 6.36 7.33
C ALA A 260 6.06 7.46 8.29
N GLU A 261 6.33 8.73 7.98
CA GLU A 261 5.87 9.87 8.79
C GLU A 261 4.35 10.04 8.75
N TYR A 262 3.74 9.88 7.58
CA TYR A 262 2.28 9.86 7.45
C TYR A 262 1.65 8.69 8.20
N ALA A 263 2.26 7.50 8.14
CA ALA A 263 1.78 6.35 8.91
C ALA A 263 1.82 6.63 10.42
N LYS A 264 2.89 7.25 10.90
CA LYS A 264 3.01 7.67 12.29
C LYS A 264 1.92 8.65 12.69
N ALA A 265 1.65 9.67 11.89
CA ALA A 265 0.58 10.65 12.15
C ALA A 265 -0.80 9.98 12.24
N VAL A 266 -1.05 8.93 11.46
CA VAL A 266 -2.34 8.21 11.51
C VAL A 266 -2.52 7.43 12.80
N ILE A 267 -1.48 6.79 13.35
CA ILE A 267 -1.65 5.84 14.45
C ILE A 267 -1.20 6.36 15.83
N ASP A 268 -0.36 7.40 15.88
CA ASP A 268 0.12 7.93 17.16
C ASP A 268 -1.02 8.35 18.09
N GLY A 269 -0.92 7.92 19.34
CA GLY A 269 -1.80 8.33 20.39
C GLY A 269 -3.21 7.74 20.37
N ARG A 270 -3.50 6.76 19.49
CA ARG A 270 -4.79 6.06 19.46
C ARG A 270 -4.66 4.55 19.37
N PRO A 271 -5.65 3.77 19.84
CA PRO A 271 -5.67 2.33 19.69
C PRO A 271 -5.60 1.93 18.20
N ASN A 272 -4.68 1.03 17.87
CA ASN A 272 -4.53 0.56 16.50
C ASN A 272 -4.11 -0.91 16.46
N PHE A 273 -4.36 -1.58 15.33
CA PHE A 273 -4.02 -2.98 15.10
C PHE A 273 -3.77 -3.23 13.61
N HIS A 274 -2.81 -4.08 13.28
CA HIS A 274 -2.36 -4.26 11.90
C HIS A 274 -2.39 -5.71 11.47
N ILE A 275 -2.87 -5.94 10.25
CA ILE A 275 -3.02 -7.25 9.62
C ILE A 275 -2.45 -7.14 8.21
N SER A 276 -1.59 -8.10 7.83
CA SER A 276 -1.07 -8.23 6.47
C SER A 276 -1.30 -9.64 5.94
N LEU A 277 -1.85 -9.72 4.73
CA LEU A 277 -1.98 -10.97 4.00
C LEU A 277 -0.95 -10.99 2.87
N VAL A 278 -0.05 -11.97 2.94
CA VAL A 278 1.07 -12.18 2.01
C VAL A 278 0.64 -13.28 1.04
N MET A 279 -0.13 -12.86 0.03
CA MET A 279 -0.76 -13.72 -0.98
C MET A 279 -0.97 -12.96 -2.28
N ASP A 280 -1.18 -13.66 -3.39
CA ASP A 280 -1.36 -13.05 -4.71
C ASP A 280 -0.31 -11.94 -4.97
N ILE A 281 0.97 -12.21 -4.64
CA ILE A 281 2.06 -11.22 -4.56
C ILE A 281 2.43 -10.75 -5.96
N SER A 282 1.60 -9.89 -6.55
CA SER A 282 1.84 -9.26 -7.84
C SER A 282 3.11 -8.38 -7.79
N PRO A 283 3.90 -8.27 -8.89
CA PRO A 283 4.96 -7.27 -8.98
C PRO A 283 4.42 -5.84 -8.91
N ASN A 284 3.17 -5.63 -9.35
CA ASN A 284 2.50 -4.35 -9.40
C ASN A 284 1.61 -4.12 -8.17
N CYS A 285 1.43 -2.84 -7.82
CA CYS A 285 0.51 -2.44 -6.77
C CYS A 285 -0.96 -2.63 -7.19
N ASP A 286 -1.87 -2.90 -6.23
CA ASP A 286 -3.32 -2.95 -6.47
C ASP A 286 -3.90 -1.63 -7.02
N CYS A 287 -3.10 -0.57 -7.07
CA CYS A 287 -3.47 0.70 -7.67
C CYS A 287 -3.39 0.70 -9.22
N HIS A 288 -2.90 -0.36 -9.82
CA HIS A 288 -2.89 -0.61 -11.26
C HIS A 288 -4.07 -1.49 -11.65
N GLY A 289 -4.68 -1.22 -12.80
CA GLY A 289 -5.74 -2.07 -13.36
C GLY A 289 -5.22 -3.39 -13.90
N GLU A 290 -3.96 -3.42 -14.29
CA GLU A 290 -3.24 -4.63 -14.69
C GLU A 290 -2.50 -5.25 -13.50
N ASN A 291 -2.52 -6.57 -13.43
CA ASN A 291 -1.67 -7.37 -12.56
C ASN A 291 -1.00 -8.47 -13.39
N ASP A 292 0.16 -8.94 -12.94
CA ASP A 292 0.89 -10.04 -13.56
C ASP A 292 0.86 -11.27 -12.66
N VAL A 293 1.44 -12.36 -13.12
CA VAL A 293 1.67 -13.58 -12.34
C VAL A 293 2.36 -13.21 -11.02
N PRO A 294 1.90 -13.76 -9.88
CA PRO A 294 2.57 -13.54 -8.61
C PRO A 294 4.07 -13.87 -8.67
N ILE A 295 4.89 -13.01 -8.09
CA ILE A 295 6.36 -13.21 -8.09
C ILE A 295 6.80 -14.28 -7.10
N LEU A 296 5.99 -14.53 -6.06
CA LEU A 296 6.21 -15.50 -4.99
C LEU A 296 4.93 -16.29 -4.71
N PRO A 297 5.00 -17.49 -4.13
CA PRO A 297 3.82 -18.22 -3.69
C PRO A 297 3.11 -17.52 -2.53
N ASP A 298 1.86 -17.89 -2.30
CA ASP A 298 1.12 -17.45 -1.11
C ASP A 298 1.81 -17.96 0.16
N ILE A 299 2.10 -17.05 1.11
CA ILE A 299 2.87 -17.36 2.32
C ILE A 299 1.97 -17.52 3.53
N GLY A 300 1.11 -16.53 3.81
CA GLY A 300 0.26 -16.58 4.98
C GLY A 300 -0.29 -15.23 5.42
N MET A 301 -0.89 -15.25 6.60
CA MET A 301 -1.50 -14.10 7.25
C MET A 301 -0.70 -13.74 8.49
N PHE A 302 -0.44 -12.45 8.68
CA PHE A 302 0.34 -11.90 9.78
C PHE A 302 -0.49 -10.85 10.53
N ALA A 303 -0.28 -10.71 11.85
CA ALA A 303 -0.94 -9.71 12.67
C ALA A 303 -0.03 -9.22 13.80
N SER A 304 -0.07 -7.91 14.08
CA SER A 304 0.71 -7.26 15.14
C SER A 304 0.09 -5.94 15.56
N PHE A 305 0.44 -5.46 16.75
CA PHE A 305 0.23 -4.06 17.17
C PHE A 305 1.31 -3.11 16.61
N ASP A 306 2.42 -3.64 16.12
CA ASP A 306 3.53 -2.87 15.55
C ASP A 306 3.53 -3.04 14.02
N PRO A 307 3.21 -1.98 13.24
CA PRO A 307 3.15 -2.07 11.78
C PRO A 307 4.53 -2.24 11.14
N LEU A 308 5.59 -1.75 11.80
CA LEU A 308 6.95 -1.87 11.30
C LEU A 308 7.48 -3.30 11.47
N ALA A 309 7.29 -3.89 12.65
CA ALA A 309 7.61 -5.30 12.91
C ALA A 309 6.81 -6.22 11.97
N LEU A 310 5.56 -5.87 11.69
CA LEU A 310 4.70 -6.60 10.76
C LEU A 310 5.26 -6.58 9.34
N ASP A 311 5.61 -5.40 8.81
CA ASP A 311 6.18 -5.27 7.46
C ASP A 311 7.57 -5.94 7.37
N GLN A 312 8.41 -5.84 8.42
CA GLN A 312 9.68 -6.55 8.48
C GLN A 312 9.49 -8.08 8.43
N ALA A 313 8.55 -8.62 9.20
CA ALA A 313 8.27 -10.05 9.19
C ALA A 313 7.72 -10.55 7.85
N CYS A 314 6.88 -9.74 7.19
CA CYS A 314 6.34 -10.05 5.87
C CYS A 314 7.45 -10.04 4.80
N VAL A 315 8.32 -9.03 4.77
CA VAL A 315 9.41 -8.97 3.78
C VAL A 315 10.42 -10.09 4.02
N ASP A 316 10.78 -10.41 5.27
CA ASP A 316 11.68 -11.52 5.59
C ASP A 316 11.11 -12.86 5.09
N ALA A 317 9.79 -13.08 5.28
CA ALA A 317 9.13 -14.28 4.79
C ALA A 317 9.10 -14.34 3.25
N CYS A 318 8.91 -13.20 2.57
CA CYS A 318 9.00 -13.11 1.12
C CYS A 318 10.40 -13.42 0.61
N LEU A 319 11.45 -12.84 1.21
CA LEU A 319 12.84 -13.05 0.79
C LEU A 319 13.31 -14.50 1.03
N ALA A 320 12.68 -15.22 1.94
CA ALA A 320 12.94 -16.63 2.18
C ALA A 320 12.19 -17.60 1.24
N ALA A 321 11.24 -17.10 0.46
CA ALA A 321 10.42 -17.91 -0.45
C ALA A 321 11.11 -18.09 -1.82
N GLU A 322 10.83 -19.21 -2.49
CA GLU A 322 11.32 -19.43 -3.86
C GLU A 322 10.53 -18.62 -4.88
N PRO A 323 11.18 -18.03 -5.89
CA PRO A 323 10.48 -17.31 -6.97
C PRO A 323 9.48 -18.20 -7.72
N MET A 324 8.30 -17.66 -8.03
CA MET A 324 7.32 -18.37 -8.84
C MET A 324 7.83 -18.55 -10.29
N PRO A 325 7.79 -19.78 -10.84
CA PRO A 325 8.18 -20.03 -12.22
C PRO A 325 7.35 -19.20 -13.22
N GLY A 326 8.02 -18.59 -14.19
CA GLY A 326 7.38 -17.77 -15.22
C GLY A 326 6.97 -16.36 -14.77
N SER A 327 7.15 -16.00 -13.50
CA SER A 327 6.93 -14.66 -12.99
C SER A 327 7.95 -13.64 -13.53
N GLN A 328 7.67 -12.35 -13.34
CA GLN A 328 8.61 -11.27 -13.66
C GLN A 328 9.96 -11.46 -12.96
N LEU A 329 9.94 -11.78 -11.66
CA LEU A 329 11.13 -12.07 -10.88
C LEU A 329 11.95 -13.22 -11.46
N ALA A 330 11.31 -14.35 -11.79
CA ALA A 330 12.00 -15.50 -12.37
C ALA A 330 12.57 -15.20 -13.76
N ARG A 331 11.87 -14.38 -14.57
CA ARG A 331 12.38 -13.95 -15.89
C ARG A 331 13.62 -13.08 -15.75
N HIS A 332 13.61 -12.07 -14.86
CA HIS A 332 14.76 -11.19 -14.62
C HIS A 332 15.98 -11.99 -14.13
N LEU A 333 15.81 -12.86 -13.15
CA LEU A 333 16.88 -13.70 -12.65
C LEU A 333 17.49 -14.66 -13.69
N ALA A 334 16.72 -15.00 -14.74
CA ALA A 334 17.17 -15.84 -15.84
C ALA A 334 17.81 -15.05 -17.01
N GLU A 335 17.71 -13.73 -17.01
CA GLU A 335 18.28 -12.89 -18.08
C GLU A 335 19.82 -12.89 -18.03
N PRO A 336 20.49 -13.14 -19.17
CA PRO A 336 21.95 -13.07 -19.24
C PRO A 336 22.48 -11.68 -18.85
N GLY A 337 23.31 -11.62 -17.82
CA GLY A 337 23.92 -10.38 -17.33
C GLY A 337 23.06 -9.59 -16.34
N PHE A 338 21.90 -10.09 -15.94
CA PHE A 338 21.14 -9.49 -14.84
C PHE A 338 21.92 -9.57 -13.53
N VAL A 339 21.93 -8.47 -12.77
CA VAL A 339 22.59 -8.41 -11.47
C VAL A 339 21.61 -8.83 -10.40
N ASP A 340 21.84 -9.97 -9.76
CA ASP A 340 21.05 -10.43 -8.62
C ASP A 340 21.40 -9.59 -7.36
N HIS A 341 20.43 -8.83 -6.88
CA HIS A 341 20.52 -8.01 -5.67
C HIS A 341 20.27 -8.79 -4.37
N HIS A 342 20.02 -10.09 -4.46
CA HIS A 342 19.58 -10.93 -3.32
C HIS A 342 18.34 -10.39 -2.61
N ASP A 343 17.46 -9.76 -3.39
CA ASP A 343 16.24 -9.10 -2.94
C ASP A 343 15.16 -9.25 -4.01
N HIS A 344 14.13 -10.01 -3.71
CA HIS A 344 13.09 -10.35 -4.68
C HIS A 344 12.32 -9.12 -5.20
N PHE A 345 12.12 -8.12 -4.36
CA PHE A 345 11.42 -6.90 -4.77
C PHE A 345 12.30 -6.02 -5.65
N THR A 346 13.57 -5.82 -5.28
CA THR A 346 14.54 -5.12 -6.13
C THR A 346 14.83 -5.89 -7.42
N ASN A 347 14.93 -7.21 -7.38
CA ASN A 347 15.11 -8.03 -8.57
C ASN A 347 13.88 -8.00 -9.49
N SER A 348 12.69 -7.87 -8.93
CA SER A 348 11.45 -7.71 -9.72
C SER A 348 11.36 -6.32 -10.33
N THR A 349 11.70 -5.27 -9.57
CA THR A 349 11.61 -3.87 -9.99
C THR A 349 12.88 -3.12 -9.55
N PRO A 350 13.95 -3.12 -10.37
CA PRO A 350 15.27 -2.60 -9.99
C PRO A 350 15.30 -1.12 -9.60
N GLU A 351 14.38 -0.32 -10.10
CA GLU A 351 14.27 1.11 -9.80
C GLU A 351 13.62 1.39 -8.44
N SER A 352 13.09 0.36 -7.78
CA SER A 352 12.39 0.48 -6.51
C SER A 352 13.33 0.37 -5.31
N GLU A 353 12.90 0.94 -4.17
CA GLU A 353 13.68 0.89 -2.93
C GLU A 353 12.71 0.82 -1.74
N TRP A 354 12.92 -0.05 -0.77
CA TRP A 354 12.03 -0.22 0.38
C TRP A 354 12.70 -0.04 1.75
N ARG A 355 14.02 -0.22 1.82
CA ARG A 355 14.76 -0.24 3.10
C ARG A 355 14.66 1.08 3.84
N SER A 356 14.72 2.18 3.11
CA SER A 356 14.61 3.53 3.68
C SER A 356 13.27 3.77 4.39
N CYS A 357 12.18 3.10 3.97
CA CYS A 357 10.90 3.17 4.65
C CYS A 357 10.99 2.59 6.06
N LEU A 358 11.49 1.34 6.18
CA LEU A 358 11.57 0.64 7.46
C LEU A 358 12.62 1.27 8.39
N GLU A 359 13.76 1.68 7.85
CA GLU A 359 14.82 2.36 8.60
C GLU A 359 14.34 3.69 9.18
N HIS A 360 13.66 4.49 8.36
CA HIS A 360 13.12 5.76 8.81
C HIS A 360 11.98 5.58 9.80
N ALA A 361 11.10 4.62 9.57
CA ALA A 361 10.02 4.27 10.49
C ALA A 361 10.56 3.91 11.89
N GLU A 362 11.63 3.12 11.98
CA GLU A 362 12.29 2.81 13.24
C GLU A 362 12.92 4.06 13.86
N LYS A 363 13.62 4.87 13.07
CA LYS A 363 14.28 6.10 13.52
C LYS A 363 13.31 7.10 14.16
N ILE A 364 12.13 7.28 13.57
CA ILE A 364 11.11 8.21 14.10
C ILE A 364 10.23 7.60 15.21
N GLY A 365 10.46 6.34 15.58
CA GLY A 365 9.72 5.66 16.63
C GLY A 365 8.31 5.24 16.24
N LEU A 366 8.06 4.88 14.97
CA LEU A 366 6.80 4.28 14.53
C LEU A 366 6.63 2.86 15.10
N GLY A 367 7.73 2.13 15.29
CA GLY A 367 7.78 0.77 15.79
C GLY A 367 9.21 0.26 15.84
N THR A 368 9.40 -1.06 15.82
CA THR A 368 10.72 -1.71 15.79
C THR A 368 10.79 -2.76 14.68
N ARG A 369 11.96 -2.88 14.04
CA ARG A 369 12.24 -3.97 13.07
C ARG A 369 12.53 -5.30 13.75
N SER A 370 12.75 -5.28 15.07
CA SER A 370 13.06 -6.47 15.86
C SER A 370 11.76 -7.16 16.30
N TYR A 371 11.53 -8.39 15.86
CA TYR A 371 10.28 -9.09 16.16
C TYR A 371 10.50 -10.52 16.66
N GLN A 372 9.47 -11.08 17.29
CA GLN A 372 9.33 -12.50 17.56
C GLN A 372 8.14 -13.04 16.76
N LEU A 373 8.40 -14.00 15.87
CA LEU A 373 7.34 -14.66 15.11
C LEU A 373 6.68 -15.76 15.95
N ILE A 374 5.36 -15.64 16.13
CA ILE A 374 4.53 -16.59 16.89
C ILE A 374 3.60 -17.30 15.92
N LYS A 375 3.85 -18.58 15.66
CA LYS A 375 2.99 -19.40 14.78
C LYS A 375 1.76 -19.91 15.54
N ILE A 376 0.59 -19.89 14.85
CA ILE A 376 -0.71 -20.31 15.39
C ILE A 376 -1.27 -21.46 14.57
#